data_00158dc8c74ada890b7df13e25322365
#
_entry.id   00158dc8c74ada890b7df13e25322365
#
_cell.length_a   1.000
_cell.length_b   1.000
_cell.length_c   1.000
_cell.angle_alpha   90.00
_cell.angle_beta   90.00
_cell.angle_gamma   90.00
#
_symmetry.space_group_name_H-M   'P 1'
#
loop_
_entity.id
_entity.type
_entity.pdbx_description
1 polymer ?
#
loop_
_entity_poly.entity_id
_entity_poly.type
_entity_poly.pdbx_seq_one_letter_code
_entity_poly.pdbx_strand_id
1 'polypeptide(L)'
;MSIHFGLVPVIVASSPHAAEQFLKIHDLTFASRPSNEVAETVFYNRRNLISSNYGPYWRNMRKLCTLHLLSNAKIQSFQPMRKKQLQILVDFIKQERNMIDVSAKIASLSANMSCLMIFGKKYMDEDLGEKGFNALIRDILCIAGLPNFAEFFPFLRVLDLQGFTRRSKELAKLFDEFLERVIDEHVCDKFSHEQKDMVDTLMEIMQSGEGEFEFDHRHVKAILLDLLIASMDTSATTIDWILAELLRHPNVMKKLQNELEQVVDKNRMVEESDLENLEYLDMVIKESSRLHPVAPLLIPHESIEDCEVDGFHIPKGSRLLINVWTIGRDPDIWIEPEKFKPERFQGSKIDLRGRHFELLPFGSGRRSCPGLQLGLTTVRLVLAQLVHCFDWELPNGMTPKDIDMTEKFGLVTTRVQHLRLIPKYRLHI
;
A
#
# COMPACT_ATOMS: atom_id res chain seq x y z
N MET A 1 8.37 -13.77 -20.17
CA MET A 1 7.65 -15.04 -20.43
C MET A 1 6.25 -14.71 -20.90
N SER A 2 5.73 -15.45 -21.91
CA SER A 2 4.34 -15.31 -22.38
C SER A 2 3.58 -16.60 -22.08
N ILE A 3 2.39 -16.48 -21.51
CA ILE A 3 1.50 -17.59 -21.15
C ILE A 3 0.06 -17.21 -21.51
N HIS A 4 -0.86 -18.17 -21.50
CA HIS A 4 -2.29 -17.91 -21.63
C HIS A 4 -3.03 -18.37 -20.39
N PHE A 5 -3.84 -17.47 -19.84
CA PHE A 5 -4.86 -17.84 -18.86
C PHE A 5 -6.21 -17.89 -19.60
N GLY A 6 -6.66 -19.09 -19.94
CA GLY A 6 -7.83 -19.25 -20.80
C GLY A 6 -7.65 -18.55 -22.14
N LEU A 7 -8.52 -17.59 -22.43
CA LEU A 7 -8.51 -16.81 -23.68
C LEU A 7 -7.66 -15.53 -23.60
N VAL A 8 -7.07 -15.21 -22.46
CA VAL A 8 -6.33 -13.97 -22.23
C VAL A 8 -4.83 -14.22 -22.31
N PRO A 9 -4.11 -13.57 -23.26
CA PRO A 9 -2.66 -13.59 -23.28
C PRO A 9 -2.10 -12.81 -22.07
N VAL A 10 -1.10 -13.39 -21.39
CA VAL A 10 -0.47 -12.81 -20.20
C VAL A 10 1.05 -12.79 -20.40
N ILE A 11 1.64 -11.63 -20.17
CA ILE A 11 3.08 -11.42 -20.22
C ILE A 11 3.58 -11.23 -18.81
N VAL A 12 4.65 -11.91 -18.45
CA VAL A 12 5.32 -11.75 -17.15
C VAL A 12 6.73 -11.22 -17.40
N ALA A 13 6.97 -9.98 -16.99
CA ALA A 13 8.28 -9.34 -16.99
C ALA A 13 9.00 -9.65 -15.67
N SER A 14 10.11 -10.41 -15.74
CA SER A 14 10.83 -10.91 -14.57
C SER A 14 12.30 -10.43 -14.53
N SER A 15 12.67 -9.41 -15.32
CA SER A 15 13.98 -8.77 -15.29
C SER A 15 13.83 -7.24 -15.31
N PRO A 16 14.81 -6.48 -14.80
CA PRO A 16 14.80 -5.02 -14.86
C PRO A 16 14.69 -4.49 -16.29
N HIS A 17 15.41 -5.12 -17.23
CA HIS A 17 15.32 -4.74 -18.65
C HIS A 17 13.88 -4.86 -19.18
N ALA A 18 13.24 -6.02 -18.98
CA ALA A 18 11.85 -6.19 -19.41
C ALA A 18 10.90 -5.21 -18.69
N ALA A 19 11.09 -4.98 -17.41
CA ALA A 19 10.29 -4.00 -16.68
C ALA A 19 10.47 -2.58 -17.25
N GLU A 20 11.69 -2.18 -17.64
CA GLU A 20 11.97 -0.89 -18.28
C GLU A 20 11.29 -0.79 -19.65
N GLN A 21 11.35 -1.84 -20.49
CA GLN A 21 10.67 -1.85 -21.76
C GLN A 21 9.18 -1.56 -21.61
N PHE A 22 8.50 -2.21 -20.68
CA PHE A 22 7.05 -2.06 -20.50
C PHE A 22 6.64 -0.80 -19.74
N LEU A 23 7.36 -0.42 -18.68
CA LEU A 23 6.93 0.67 -17.78
C LEU A 23 7.49 2.04 -18.15
N LYS A 24 8.47 2.09 -19.10
CA LYS A 24 9.10 3.34 -19.50
C LYS A 24 9.07 3.52 -21.01
N ILE A 25 9.62 2.57 -21.78
CA ILE A 25 9.73 2.71 -23.24
C ILE A 25 8.36 2.61 -23.91
N HIS A 26 7.56 1.60 -23.56
CA HIS A 26 6.22 1.36 -24.07
C HIS A 26 5.12 1.71 -23.04
N ASP A 27 5.39 2.65 -22.11
CA ASP A 27 4.53 2.95 -20.95
C ASP A 27 3.11 3.37 -21.36
N LEU A 28 2.96 4.03 -22.50
CA LEU A 28 1.67 4.47 -23.02
C LEU A 28 0.81 3.28 -23.46
N THR A 29 1.40 2.37 -24.21
CA THR A 29 0.72 1.16 -24.70
C THR A 29 0.23 0.28 -23.56
N PHE A 30 0.99 0.23 -22.43
CA PHE A 30 0.64 -0.56 -21.25
C PHE A 30 0.06 0.27 -20.10
N ALA A 31 -0.42 1.48 -20.36
CA ALA A 31 -0.96 2.34 -19.30
C ALA A 31 -2.38 1.98 -18.86
N SER A 32 -3.10 1.11 -19.56
CA SER A 32 -4.44 0.68 -19.15
C SER A 32 -4.41 -0.44 -18.09
N ARG A 33 -5.59 -0.71 -17.53
CA ARG A 33 -5.81 -1.78 -16.55
C ARG A 33 -6.82 -2.77 -17.11
N PRO A 34 -6.62 -4.08 -16.88
CA PRO A 34 -7.65 -5.05 -17.24
C PRO A 34 -8.91 -4.81 -16.40
N SER A 35 -10.07 -5.11 -17.01
CA SER A 35 -11.32 -5.09 -16.28
C SER A 35 -11.41 -6.28 -15.34
N ASN A 36 -11.99 -6.08 -14.16
CA ASN A 36 -12.33 -7.13 -13.22
C ASN A 36 -13.64 -6.81 -12.50
N GLU A 37 -14.22 -7.80 -11.84
CA GLU A 37 -15.53 -7.69 -11.21
C GLU A 37 -15.57 -6.61 -10.11
N VAL A 38 -14.53 -6.50 -9.31
CA VAL A 38 -14.42 -5.46 -8.26
C VAL A 38 -14.36 -4.06 -8.89
N ALA A 39 -13.60 -3.90 -9.96
CA ALA A 39 -13.48 -2.61 -10.65
C ALA A 39 -14.82 -2.13 -11.24
N GLU A 40 -15.61 -3.05 -11.75
CA GLU A 40 -16.92 -2.73 -12.34
C GLU A 40 -17.99 -2.47 -11.28
N THR A 41 -18.02 -3.23 -10.19
CA THR A 41 -19.08 -3.16 -9.18
C THR A 41 -18.76 -2.21 -8.05
N VAL A 42 -17.64 -2.42 -7.35
CA VAL A 42 -17.27 -1.67 -6.13
C VAL A 42 -16.79 -0.26 -6.46
N PHE A 43 -16.12 -0.08 -7.60
CA PHE A 43 -15.57 1.22 -8.01
C PHE A 43 -16.42 1.94 -9.08
N TYR A 44 -17.74 1.82 -9.02
CA TYR A 44 -18.70 2.56 -9.85
C TYR A 44 -18.38 2.51 -11.34
N ASN A 45 -18.17 1.31 -11.87
CA ASN A 45 -17.77 1.07 -13.26
C ASN A 45 -16.43 1.73 -13.58
N ARG A 46 -15.41 1.44 -12.78
CA ARG A 46 -14.01 1.88 -12.97
C ARG A 46 -13.82 3.40 -12.91
N ARG A 47 -14.61 4.10 -12.09
CA ARG A 47 -14.46 5.57 -11.88
C ARG A 47 -13.38 5.93 -10.87
N ASN A 48 -12.60 4.98 -10.43
CA ASN A 48 -11.50 5.16 -9.51
C ASN A 48 -10.14 5.35 -10.22
N LEU A 49 -9.09 5.71 -9.47
CA LEU A 49 -7.75 5.94 -10.02
C LEU A 49 -7.02 4.62 -10.34
N ILE A 50 -7.25 3.58 -9.53
CA ILE A 50 -6.52 2.30 -9.63
C ILE A 50 -6.87 1.55 -10.91
N SER A 51 -8.17 1.42 -11.23
CA SER A 51 -8.67 0.53 -12.29
C SER A 51 -9.20 1.23 -13.55
N SER A 52 -9.32 2.57 -13.56
CA SER A 52 -9.71 3.32 -14.77
C SER A 52 -8.75 3.05 -15.93
N ASN A 53 -9.30 2.98 -17.14
CA ASN A 53 -8.50 2.95 -18.35
C ASN A 53 -7.67 4.22 -18.52
N TYR A 54 -6.52 4.10 -19.17
CA TYR A 54 -5.73 5.27 -19.51
C TYR A 54 -6.48 6.12 -20.55
N GLY A 55 -6.58 7.41 -20.29
CA GLY A 55 -7.27 8.37 -21.12
C GLY A 55 -7.38 9.75 -20.45
N PRO A 56 -8.12 10.70 -21.07
CA PRO A 56 -8.31 12.04 -20.51
C PRO A 56 -8.88 12.01 -19.09
N TYR A 57 -9.92 11.19 -18.87
CA TYR A 57 -10.53 10.99 -17.57
C TYR A 57 -9.52 10.59 -16.49
N TRP A 58 -8.75 9.52 -16.73
CA TRP A 58 -7.75 9.05 -15.76
C TRP A 58 -6.67 10.10 -15.50
N ARG A 59 -6.20 10.82 -16.53
CA ARG A 59 -5.20 11.87 -16.37
C ARG A 59 -5.68 12.98 -15.45
N ASN A 60 -6.93 13.41 -15.61
CA ASN A 60 -7.54 14.44 -14.79
C ASN A 60 -7.74 13.96 -13.35
N MET A 61 -8.23 12.74 -13.15
CA MET A 61 -8.33 12.13 -11.82
C MET A 61 -6.97 12.00 -11.14
N ARG A 62 -5.95 11.57 -11.87
CA ARG A 62 -4.57 11.49 -11.35
C ARG A 62 -4.04 12.86 -10.93
N LYS A 63 -4.25 13.88 -11.77
CA LYS A 63 -3.87 15.26 -11.48
C LYS A 63 -4.55 15.76 -10.21
N LEU A 64 -5.88 15.60 -10.12
CA LEU A 64 -6.67 15.98 -8.95
C LEU A 64 -6.13 15.33 -7.68
N CYS A 65 -6.01 14.00 -7.64
CA CYS A 65 -5.52 13.29 -6.47
C CYS A 65 -4.10 13.72 -6.07
N THR A 66 -3.21 13.92 -7.05
CA THR A 66 -1.81 14.27 -6.77
C THR A 66 -1.69 15.71 -6.23
N LEU A 67 -2.45 16.66 -6.77
CA LEU A 67 -2.34 18.08 -6.39
C LEU A 67 -3.07 18.39 -5.08
N HIS A 68 -4.24 17.80 -4.87
CA HIS A 68 -5.12 18.21 -3.76
C HIS A 68 -5.09 17.24 -2.57
N LEU A 69 -4.91 15.93 -2.79
CA LEU A 69 -4.99 14.92 -1.74
C LEU A 69 -3.63 14.38 -1.30
N LEU A 70 -2.67 14.27 -2.23
CA LEU A 70 -1.37 13.61 -2.01
C LEU A 70 -0.18 14.55 -2.27
N SER A 71 -0.39 15.86 -2.31
CA SER A 71 0.70 16.85 -2.37
C SER A 71 1.48 16.88 -1.05
N ASN A 72 2.75 17.28 -1.13
CA ASN A 72 3.59 17.41 0.07
C ASN A 72 2.94 18.31 1.13
N ALA A 73 2.32 19.42 0.73
CA ALA A 73 1.64 20.32 1.65
C ALA A 73 0.48 19.64 2.37
N LYS A 74 -0.37 18.87 1.64
CA LYS A 74 -1.47 18.11 2.25
C LYS A 74 -0.96 17.00 3.16
N ILE A 75 0.09 16.27 2.77
CA ILE A 75 0.73 15.24 3.62
C ILE A 75 1.26 15.86 4.91
N GLN A 76 1.94 17.01 4.81
CA GLN A 76 2.47 17.73 5.98
C GLN A 76 1.37 18.24 6.90
N SER A 77 0.24 18.70 6.35
CA SER A 77 -0.89 19.17 7.19
C SER A 77 -1.41 18.08 8.14
N PHE A 78 -1.24 16.80 7.83
CA PHE A 78 -1.62 15.68 8.71
C PHE A 78 -0.51 15.25 9.70
N GLN A 79 0.64 15.93 9.75
CA GLN A 79 1.73 15.61 10.69
C GLN A 79 1.28 15.61 12.17
N PRO A 80 0.51 16.61 12.67
CA PRO A 80 0.05 16.60 14.06
C PRO A 80 -0.82 15.39 14.41
N MET A 81 -1.67 14.98 13.46
CA MET A 81 -2.52 13.80 13.60
C MET A 81 -1.66 12.53 13.68
N ARG A 82 -0.68 12.35 12.77
CA ARG A 82 0.23 11.20 12.81
C ARG A 82 1.01 11.13 14.12
N LYS A 83 1.56 12.27 14.57
CA LYS A 83 2.27 12.38 15.87
C LYS A 83 1.37 11.92 17.03
N LYS A 84 0.12 12.39 17.08
CA LYS A 84 -0.87 12.02 18.11
C LYS A 84 -1.21 10.53 18.08
N GLN A 85 -1.42 9.93 16.90
CA GLN A 85 -1.75 8.50 16.78
C GLN A 85 -0.56 7.62 17.22
N LEU A 86 0.66 8.01 16.90
CA LEU A 86 1.87 7.33 17.34
C LEU A 86 2.07 7.43 18.86
N GLN A 87 1.85 8.61 19.44
CA GLN A 87 1.91 8.77 20.91
C GLN A 87 0.94 7.80 21.59
N ILE A 88 -0.31 7.72 21.12
CA ILE A 88 -1.31 6.78 21.64
C ILE A 88 -0.84 5.33 21.58
N LEU A 89 -0.23 4.94 20.44
CA LEU A 89 0.31 3.59 20.27
C LEU A 89 1.47 3.32 21.24
N VAL A 90 2.42 4.25 21.34
CA VAL A 90 3.60 4.12 22.22
C VAL A 90 3.16 4.05 23.69
N ASP A 91 2.24 4.91 24.12
CA ASP A 91 1.72 4.93 25.49
C ASP A 91 1.00 3.62 25.83
N PHE A 92 0.21 3.09 24.89
CA PHE A 92 -0.42 1.79 25.03
C PHE A 92 0.62 0.68 25.24
N ILE A 93 1.61 0.58 24.32
CA ILE A 93 2.64 -0.47 24.38
C ILE A 93 3.52 -0.32 25.64
N LYS A 94 3.83 0.91 26.05
CA LYS A 94 4.63 1.22 27.27
C LYS A 94 4.00 0.67 28.53
N GLN A 95 2.67 0.61 28.61
CA GLN A 95 1.92 0.09 29.77
C GLN A 95 1.85 -1.44 29.80
N GLU A 96 2.05 -2.08 28.64
CA GLU A 96 1.95 -3.53 28.53
C GLU A 96 3.19 -4.22 29.12
N ARG A 97 2.94 -5.27 29.89
CA ARG A 97 3.98 -6.12 30.50
C ARG A 97 4.01 -7.53 29.90
N ASN A 98 2.94 -7.87 29.20
CA ASN A 98 2.72 -9.18 28.62
C ASN A 98 2.95 -9.17 27.12
N MET A 99 2.86 -10.35 26.51
CA MET A 99 2.90 -10.53 25.07
C MET A 99 1.75 -9.78 24.40
N ILE A 100 2.06 -8.98 23.38
CA ILE A 100 1.08 -8.27 22.56
C ILE A 100 1.17 -8.72 21.10
N ASP A 101 0.05 -8.61 20.38
CA ASP A 101 -0.01 -8.80 18.93
C ASP A 101 0.37 -7.48 18.22
N VAL A 102 1.66 -7.34 17.91
CA VAL A 102 2.21 -6.13 17.31
C VAL A 102 1.69 -5.94 15.88
N SER A 103 1.53 -7.02 15.11
CA SER A 103 0.96 -6.94 13.75
C SER A 103 -0.45 -6.35 13.77
N ALA A 104 -1.31 -6.78 14.69
CA ALA A 104 -2.65 -6.22 14.84
C ALA A 104 -2.63 -4.75 15.27
N LYS A 105 -1.70 -4.34 16.14
CA LYS A 105 -1.56 -2.94 16.56
C LYS A 105 -1.09 -2.03 15.43
N ILE A 106 -0.14 -2.49 14.61
CA ILE A 106 0.31 -1.77 13.41
C ILE A 106 -0.85 -1.62 12.40
N ALA A 107 -1.62 -2.69 12.16
CA ALA A 107 -2.78 -2.63 11.28
C ALA A 107 -3.84 -1.64 11.78
N SER A 108 -4.15 -1.66 13.09
CA SER A 108 -5.09 -0.72 13.71
C SER A 108 -4.59 0.73 13.62
N LEU A 109 -3.29 0.97 13.84
CA LEU A 109 -2.70 2.30 13.68
C LEU A 109 -2.85 2.82 12.25
N SER A 110 -2.51 1.99 11.25
CA SER A 110 -2.62 2.33 9.83
C SER A 110 -4.07 2.65 9.46
N ALA A 111 -5.02 1.83 9.88
CA ALA A 111 -6.44 2.04 9.66
C ALA A 111 -6.93 3.36 10.31
N ASN A 112 -6.56 3.61 11.55
CA ASN A 112 -6.93 4.84 12.27
C ASN A 112 -6.36 6.09 11.59
N MET A 113 -5.07 6.06 11.17
CA MET A 113 -4.45 7.17 10.45
C MET A 113 -5.16 7.40 9.11
N SER A 114 -5.48 6.33 8.36
CA SER A 114 -6.20 6.44 7.09
C SER A 114 -7.59 7.03 7.27
N CYS A 115 -8.38 6.54 8.22
CA CYS A 115 -9.71 7.07 8.51
C CYS A 115 -9.67 8.55 8.92
N LEU A 116 -8.72 8.93 9.78
CA LEU A 116 -8.57 10.32 10.23
C LEU A 116 -8.15 11.27 9.09
N MET A 117 -7.30 10.82 8.15
CA MET A 117 -6.92 11.63 6.99
C MET A 117 -8.05 11.76 5.98
N ILE A 118 -8.77 10.67 5.76
CA ILE A 118 -9.78 10.58 4.71
C ILE A 118 -11.11 11.19 5.18
N PHE A 119 -11.56 10.85 6.39
CA PHE A 119 -12.89 11.12 6.91
C PHE A 119 -12.91 12.05 8.14
N GLY A 120 -11.76 12.54 8.61
CA GLY A 120 -11.66 13.38 9.82
C GLY A 120 -11.94 12.65 11.14
N LYS A 121 -12.45 11.43 11.13
CA LYS A 121 -12.78 10.64 12.31
C LYS A 121 -12.38 9.17 12.18
N LYS A 122 -12.35 8.47 13.30
CA LYS A 122 -12.14 7.02 13.33
C LYS A 122 -13.45 6.31 13.12
N TYR A 123 -13.41 5.22 12.37
CA TYR A 123 -14.50 4.27 12.26
C TYR A 123 -14.10 2.96 12.92
N MET A 124 -15.02 2.40 13.70
CA MET A 124 -14.85 1.12 14.38
C MET A 124 -15.45 -0.02 13.56
N ASP A 125 -15.16 -1.23 13.95
CA ASP A 125 -15.67 -2.41 13.26
C ASP A 125 -17.22 -2.46 13.24
N GLU A 126 -17.87 -1.87 14.22
CA GLU A 126 -19.34 -1.80 14.34
C GLU A 126 -20.00 -0.88 13.29
N ASP A 127 -19.26 0.05 12.70
CA ASP A 127 -19.81 1.05 11.74
C ASP A 127 -20.22 0.45 10.39
N LEU A 128 -19.72 -0.74 10.04
CA LEU A 128 -19.96 -1.44 8.78
C LEU A 128 -20.55 -2.87 8.96
N GLY A 129 -21.29 -3.10 10.06
CA GLY A 129 -21.98 -4.35 10.32
C GLY A 129 -21.13 -5.43 11.00
N GLU A 130 -21.67 -6.66 11.06
CA GLU A 130 -21.12 -7.74 11.90
C GLU A 130 -19.68 -8.16 11.60
N LYS A 131 -19.17 -7.93 10.38
CA LYS A 131 -17.82 -8.35 9.97
C LYS A 131 -16.72 -7.37 10.32
N GLY A 132 -17.06 -6.12 10.60
CA GLY A 132 -16.09 -5.07 10.86
C GLY A 132 -15.41 -4.47 9.62
N PHE A 133 -14.98 -3.21 9.75
CA PHE A 133 -14.45 -2.38 8.67
C PHE A 133 -13.20 -2.98 8.00
N ASN A 134 -12.25 -3.44 8.82
CA ASN A 134 -11.00 -4.02 8.34
C ASN A 134 -11.20 -5.33 7.55
N ALA A 135 -12.16 -6.16 7.98
CA ALA A 135 -12.45 -7.42 7.30
C ALA A 135 -13.07 -7.19 5.91
N LEU A 136 -13.94 -6.18 5.77
CA LEU A 136 -14.56 -5.83 4.48
C LEU A 136 -13.53 -5.29 3.48
N ILE A 137 -12.58 -4.47 3.92
CA ILE A 137 -11.45 -4.01 3.08
C ILE A 137 -10.61 -5.21 2.61
N ARG A 138 -10.29 -6.15 3.51
CA ARG A 138 -9.55 -7.36 3.16
C ARG A 138 -10.33 -8.25 2.18
N ASP A 139 -11.65 -8.34 2.30
CA ASP A 139 -12.50 -9.05 1.35
C ASP A 139 -12.37 -8.46 -0.08
N ILE A 140 -12.37 -7.12 -0.22
CA ILE A 140 -12.16 -6.44 -1.51
C ILE A 140 -10.78 -6.80 -2.07
N LEU A 141 -9.72 -6.68 -1.27
CA LEU A 141 -8.35 -6.98 -1.69
C LEU A 141 -8.19 -8.47 -2.07
N CYS A 142 -8.86 -9.36 -1.34
CA CYS A 142 -8.86 -10.78 -1.64
C CYS A 142 -9.50 -11.06 -3.00
N ILE A 143 -10.72 -10.56 -3.26
CA ILE A 143 -11.42 -10.77 -4.53
C ILE A 143 -10.64 -10.14 -5.69
N ALA A 144 -10.09 -8.93 -5.49
CA ALA A 144 -9.30 -8.24 -6.51
C ALA A 144 -7.97 -8.94 -6.84
N GLY A 145 -7.41 -9.70 -5.90
CA GLY A 145 -6.12 -10.40 -6.07
C GLY A 145 -6.23 -11.84 -6.53
N LEU A 146 -7.41 -12.46 -6.44
CA LEU A 146 -7.60 -13.84 -6.83
C LEU A 146 -7.94 -13.96 -8.32
N PRO A 147 -7.43 -15.00 -9.02
CA PRO A 147 -7.82 -15.28 -10.39
C PRO A 147 -9.33 -15.56 -10.48
N ASN A 148 -10.05 -14.77 -11.27
CA ASN A 148 -11.46 -14.97 -11.53
C ASN A 148 -11.64 -15.71 -12.86
N PHE A 149 -12.21 -16.90 -12.85
CA PHE A 149 -12.45 -17.68 -14.06
C PHE A 149 -13.30 -16.94 -15.09
N ALA A 150 -14.24 -16.11 -14.67
CA ALA A 150 -15.06 -15.30 -15.56
C ALA A 150 -14.26 -14.26 -16.36
N GLU A 151 -13.09 -13.85 -15.88
CA GLU A 151 -12.21 -12.94 -16.62
C GLU A 151 -11.43 -13.64 -17.73
N PHE A 152 -11.12 -14.92 -17.55
CA PHE A 152 -10.34 -15.73 -18.48
C PHE A 152 -11.21 -16.57 -19.42
N PHE A 153 -12.45 -16.84 -19.00
CA PHE A 153 -13.47 -17.57 -19.75
C PHE A 153 -14.79 -16.82 -19.66
N PRO A 154 -15.01 -15.78 -20.51
CA PRO A 154 -16.18 -14.88 -20.38
C PRO A 154 -17.55 -15.57 -20.40
N PHE A 155 -17.65 -16.73 -21.08
CA PHE A 155 -18.88 -17.53 -21.12
C PHE A 155 -19.27 -18.15 -19.74
N LEU A 156 -18.33 -18.25 -18.80
CA LEU A 156 -18.58 -18.72 -17.41
C LEU A 156 -19.11 -17.61 -16.50
N ARG A 157 -19.10 -16.35 -16.94
CA ARG A 157 -19.51 -15.20 -16.09
C ARG A 157 -20.92 -15.33 -15.54
N VAL A 158 -21.84 -15.89 -16.33
CA VAL A 158 -23.25 -16.08 -15.94
C VAL A 158 -23.40 -17.04 -14.76
N LEU A 159 -22.47 -17.98 -14.59
CA LEU A 159 -22.54 -19.02 -13.57
C LEU A 159 -22.00 -18.56 -12.22
N ASP A 160 -21.23 -17.48 -12.16
CA ASP A 160 -20.55 -16.96 -10.95
C ASP A 160 -19.95 -18.09 -10.08
N LEU A 161 -19.19 -19.00 -10.69
CA LEU A 161 -18.71 -20.25 -10.07
C LEU A 161 -17.94 -20.04 -8.75
N GLN A 162 -17.27 -18.89 -8.63
CA GLN A 162 -16.48 -18.53 -7.44
C GLN A 162 -17.24 -17.62 -6.47
N GLY A 163 -18.47 -17.20 -6.82
CA GLY A 163 -19.29 -16.27 -6.03
C GLY A 163 -18.75 -14.84 -5.97
N PHE A 164 -17.80 -14.50 -6.85
CA PHE A 164 -17.14 -13.18 -6.82
C PHE A 164 -18.08 -12.05 -7.24
N THR A 165 -18.93 -12.29 -8.24
CA THR A 165 -19.93 -11.28 -8.68
C THR A 165 -20.92 -10.98 -7.56
N ARG A 166 -21.47 -12.01 -6.91
CA ARG A 166 -22.39 -11.82 -5.79
C ARG A 166 -21.70 -11.07 -4.64
N ARG A 167 -20.50 -11.52 -4.25
CA ARG A 167 -19.75 -10.93 -3.14
C ARG A 167 -19.35 -9.49 -3.41
N SER A 168 -18.91 -9.18 -4.63
CA SER A 168 -18.57 -7.79 -5.04
C SER A 168 -19.78 -6.87 -4.98
N LYS A 169 -20.98 -7.35 -5.37
CA LYS A 169 -22.23 -6.56 -5.27
C LYS A 169 -22.63 -6.30 -3.81
N GLU A 170 -22.48 -7.29 -2.93
CA GLU A 170 -22.72 -7.12 -1.48
C GLU A 170 -21.79 -6.06 -0.90
N LEU A 171 -20.48 -6.14 -1.21
CA LEU A 171 -19.48 -5.16 -0.77
C LEU A 171 -19.75 -3.76 -1.34
N ALA A 172 -20.09 -3.68 -2.64
CA ALA A 172 -20.43 -2.41 -3.27
C ALA A 172 -21.58 -1.70 -2.57
N LYS A 173 -22.66 -2.44 -2.22
CA LYS A 173 -23.79 -1.90 -1.49
C LYS A 173 -23.40 -1.39 -0.10
N LEU A 174 -22.66 -2.19 0.67
CA LEU A 174 -22.22 -1.81 2.02
C LEU A 174 -21.35 -0.55 2.01
N PHE A 175 -20.37 -0.48 1.09
CA PHE A 175 -19.51 0.69 0.98
C PHE A 175 -20.22 1.91 0.40
N ASP A 176 -21.17 1.71 -0.52
CA ASP A 176 -21.96 2.82 -1.04
C ASP A 176 -22.82 3.48 0.05
N GLU A 177 -23.54 2.68 0.85
CA GLU A 177 -24.34 3.16 1.99
C GLU A 177 -23.46 3.83 3.07
N PHE A 178 -22.27 3.28 3.34
CA PHE A 178 -21.31 3.86 4.26
C PHE A 178 -20.80 5.22 3.77
N LEU A 179 -20.32 5.29 2.52
CA LEU A 179 -19.76 6.53 1.96
C LEU A 179 -20.82 7.61 1.76
N GLU A 180 -22.08 7.25 1.42
CA GLU A 180 -23.17 8.22 1.37
C GLU A 180 -23.38 8.86 2.75
N ARG A 181 -23.49 8.04 3.80
CA ARG A 181 -23.61 8.55 5.19
C ARG A 181 -22.44 9.47 5.57
N VAL A 182 -21.20 9.10 5.21
CA VAL A 182 -20.02 9.95 5.46
C VAL A 182 -20.14 11.29 4.76
N ILE A 183 -20.56 11.30 3.49
CA ILE A 183 -20.73 12.53 2.72
C ILE A 183 -21.86 13.38 3.32
N ASP A 184 -22.99 12.79 3.69
CA ASP A 184 -24.11 13.50 4.31
C ASP A 184 -23.71 14.17 5.65
N GLU A 185 -22.92 13.46 6.47
CA GLU A 185 -22.37 14.02 7.71
C GLU A 185 -21.53 15.27 7.42
N HIS A 186 -20.63 15.23 6.43
CA HIS A 186 -19.80 16.39 6.05
C HIS A 186 -20.60 17.55 5.44
N VAL A 187 -21.69 17.26 4.75
CA VAL A 187 -22.60 18.29 4.24
C VAL A 187 -23.34 19.00 5.39
N CYS A 188 -23.75 18.24 6.42
CA CYS A 188 -24.44 18.79 7.59
C CYS A 188 -23.50 19.58 8.51
N ASP A 189 -22.26 19.12 8.72
CA ASP A 189 -21.30 19.64 9.70
C ASP A 189 -20.30 20.68 9.13
N LYS A 190 -20.66 21.38 8.07
CA LYS A 190 -19.80 22.29 7.25
C LYS A 190 -18.88 23.26 8.03
N PHE A 191 -19.00 23.40 9.35
CA PHE A 191 -18.28 24.39 10.16
C PHE A 191 -17.52 23.84 11.37
N SER A 192 -17.43 22.50 11.55
CA SER A 192 -16.87 21.95 12.80
C SER A 192 -15.42 21.50 12.72
N HIS A 193 -14.81 21.38 11.55
CA HIS A 193 -13.46 20.83 11.41
C HIS A 193 -12.40 21.95 11.36
N GLU A 194 -11.54 22.03 12.39
CA GLU A 194 -10.36 22.91 12.40
C GLU A 194 -9.38 22.60 11.25
N GLN A 195 -9.35 21.36 10.80
CA GLN A 195 -8.48 20.87 9.71
C GLN A 195 -9.33 20.11 8.68
N LYS A 196 -9.31 20.57 7.43
CA LYS A 196 -9.99 19.90 6.30
C LYS A 196 -9.41 18.53 6.03
N ASP A 197 -10.24 17.52 6.05
CA ASP A 197 -9.92 16.16 5.63
C ASP A 197 -9.98 15.98 4.09
N MET A 198 -9.95 14.74 3.62
CA MET A 198 -9.97 14.47 2.17
C MET A 198 -11.40 14.51 1.60
N VAL A 199 -12.43 14.18 2.40
CA VAL A 199 -13.84 14.33 1.99
C VAL A 199 -14.14 15.81 1.76
N ASP A 200 -13.81 16.68 2.72
CA ASP A 200 -13.99 18.14 2.59
C ASP A 200 -13.34 18.66 1.30
N THR A 201 -12.10 18.25 1.06
CA THR A 201 -11.35 18.67 -0.14
C THR A 201 -12.01 18.22 -1.43
N LEU A 202 -12.51 16.98 -1.50
CA LEU A 202 -13.19 16.46 -2.70
C LEU A 202 -14.56 17.11 -2.91
N MET A 203 -15.29 17.38 -1.83
CA MET A 203 -16.57 18.07 -1.89
C MET A 203 -16.42 19.52 -2.36
N GLU A 204 -15.38 20.24 -1.94
CA GLU A 204 -15.06 21.56 -2.45
C GLU A 204 -14.74 21.55 -3.95
N ILE A 205 -13.92 20.60 -4.40
CA ILE A 205 -13.61 20.45 -5.84
C ILE A 205 -14.90 20.17 -6.64
N MET A 206 -15.79 19.34 -6.13
CA MET A 206 -17.06 19.04 -6.77
C MET A 206 -17.95 20.29 -6.87
N GLN A 207 -18.01 21.10 -5.79
CA GLN A 207 -18.82 22.32 -5.73
C GLN A 207 -18.26 23.48 -6.57
N SER A 208 -16.93 23.57 -6.71
CA SER A 208 -16.29 24.62 -7.52
C SER A 208 -16.54 24.45 -9.01
N GLY A 209 -16.87 23.23 -9.46
CA GLY A 209 -16.99 22.93 -10.89
C GLY A 209 -15.65 23.02 -11.64
N GLU A 210 -14.55 23.11 -10.94
CA GLU A 210 -13.20 23.11 -11.50
C GLU A 210 -12.83 21.70 -12.00
N GLY A 211 -13.19 21.39 -13.24
CA GLY A 211 -12.84 20.12 -13.83
C GLY A 211 -13.10 20.10 -15.33
N GLU A 212 -12.28 19.33 -16.08
CA GLU A 212 -12.50 19.09 -17.52
C GLU A 212 -13.62 18.07 -17.79
N PHE A 213 -14.29 17.57 -16.72
CA PHE A 213 -15.42 16.63 -16.79
C PHE A 213 -16.35 16.83 -15.59
N GLU A 214 -17.58 16.36 -15.70
CA GLU A 214 -18.58 16.40 -14.62
C GLU A 214 -18.15 15.51 -13.45
N PHE A 215 -17.71 16.14 -12.35
CA PHE A 215 -17.27 15.48 -11.13
C PHE A 215 -18.44 15.35 -10.16
N ASP A 216 -18.95 14.14 -9.95
CA ASP A 216 -20.15 13.84 -9.15
C ASP A 216 -19.80 13.02 -7.87
N HIS A 217 -20.80 12.77 -7.01
CA HIS A 217 -20.67 11.99 -5.78
C HIS A 217 -20.07 10.57 -6.02
N ARG A 218 -20.33 9.95 -7.17
CA ARG A 218 -19.76 8.61 -7.48
C ARG A 218 -18.25 8.67 -7.67
N HIS A 219 -17.75 9.79 -8.22
CA HIS A 219 -16.31 10.01 -8.34
C HIS A 219 -15.68 10.26 -6.96
N VAL A 220 -16.34 11.06 -6.11
CA VAL A 220 -15.91 11.26 -4.71
C VAL A 220 -15.81 9.93 -3.99
N LYS A 221 -16.88 9.13 -3.98
CA LYS A 221 -16.91 7.81 -3.34
C LYS A 221 -15.83 6.86 -3.88
N ALA A 222 -15.65 6.82 -5.22
CA ALA A 222 -14.65 5.97 -5.85
C ALA A 222 -13.21 6.32 -5.41
N ILE A 223 -12.89 7.63 -5.30
CA ILE A 223 -11.57 8.09 -4.83
C ILE A 223 -11.40 7.79 -3.34
N LEU A 224 -12.40 8.08 -2.51
CA LEU A 224 -12.33 7.80 -1.08
C LEU A 224 -12.07 6.32 -0.81
N LEU A 225 -12.73 5.44 -1.56
CA LEU A 225 -12.54 4.01 -1.45
C LEU A 225 -11.14 3.57 -1.94
N ASP A 226 -10.64 4.15 -3.04
CA ASP A 226 -9.25 3.92 -3.49
C ASP A 226 -8.24 4.29 -2.40
N LEU A 227 -8.37 5.48 -1.83
CA LEU A 227 -7.46 5.97 -0.79
C LEU A 227 -7.49 5.07 0.44
N LEU A 228 -8.69 4.66 0.85
CA LEU A 228 -8.90 3.81 2.01
C LEU A 228 -8.23 2.44 1.81
N ILE A 229 -8.58 1.74 0.73
CA ILE A 229 -8.06 0.40 0.43
C ILE A 229 -6.53 0.43 0.27
N ALA A 230 -6.00 1.44 -0.43
CA ALA A 230 -4.57 1.52 -0.69
C ALA A 230 -3.76 1.85 0.57
N SER A 231 -4.28 2.68 1.48
CA SER A 231 -3.51 3.18 2.63
C SER A 231 -3.53 2.27 3.85
N MET A 232 -4.61 1.50 4.06
CA MET A 232 -4.79 0.75 5.31
C MET A 232 -3.84 -0.43 5.45
N ASP A 233 -3.72 -1.24 4.41
CA ASP A 233 -3.06 -2.55 4.51
C ASP A 233 -1.60 -2.54 4.02
N THR A 234 -1.28 -1.74 3.01
CA THR A 234 0.05 -1.75 2.39
C THR A 234 1.16 -1.25 3.31
N SER A 235 0.96 -0.11 3.99
CA SER A 235 1.94 0.43 4.93
C SER A 235 2.10 -0.46 6.16
N ALA A 236 1.00 -0.98 6.69
CA ALA A 236 1.03 -1.91 7.83
C ALA A 236 1.80 -3.19 7.48
N THR A 237 1.55 -3.78 6.33
CA THR A 237 2.24 -4.97 5.83
C THR A 237 3.73 -4.72 5.64
N THR A 238 4.12 -3.56 5.08
CA THR A 238 5.53 -3.18 4.92
C THR A 238 6.23 -3.11 6.28
N ILE A 239 5.62 -2.45 7.26
CA ILE A 239 6.19 -2.32 8.61
C ILE A 239 6.32 -3.69 9.29
N ASP A 240 5.31 -4.56 9.14
CA ASP A 240 5.30 -5.90 9.71
C ASP A 240 6.43 -6.78 9.14
N TRP A 241 6.67 -6.76 7.83
CA TRP A 241 7.78 -7.43 7.18
C TRP A 241 9.13 -6.92 7.66
N ILE A 242 9.30 -5.58 7.73
CA ILE A 242 10.55 -4.99 8.19
C ILE A 242 10.84 -5.37 9.64
N LEU A 243 9.84 -5.28 10.51
CA LEU A 243 10.01 -5.62 11.91
C LEU A 243 10.35 -7.10 12.10
N ALA A 244 9.73 -8.00 11.32
CA ALA A 244 10.06 -9.43 11.31
C ALA A 244 11.53 -9.67 10.90
N GLU A 245 12.01 -9.01 9.84
CA GLU A 245 13.42 -9.12 9.43
C GLU A 245 14.38 -8.56 10.47
N LEU A 246 14.06 -7.44 11.09
CA LEU A 246 14.88 -6.87 12.15
C LEU A 246 15.00 -7.81 13.37
N LEU A 247 13.91 -8.47 13.74
CA LEU A 247 13.90 -9.47 14.82
C LEU A 247 14.71 -10.72 14.47
N ARG A 248 14.71 -11.12 13.20
CA ARG A 248 15.53 -12.24 12.69
C ARG A 248 17.00 -11.89 12.58
N HIS A 249 17.34 -10.62 12.48
CA HIS A 249 18.69 -10.10 12.32
C HIS A 249 19.06 -9.12 13.44
N PRO A 250 19.35 -9.60 14.67
CA PRO A 250 19.60 -8.74 15.84
C PRO A 250 20.74 -7.74 15.64
N ASN A 251 21.74 -8.08 14.80
CA ASN A 251 22.85 -7.19 14.47
C ASN A 251 22.37 -5.97 13.66
N VAL A 252 21.42 -6.19 12.72
CA VAL A 252 20.81 -5.11 11.92
C VAL A 252 19.91 -4.25 12.81
N MET A 253 19.11 -4.88 13.67
CA MET A 253 18.29 -4.19 14.68
C MET A 253 19.16 -3.25 15.54
N LYS A 254 20.30 -3.78 16.06
CA LYS A 254 21.20 -3.00 16.93
C LYS A 254 21.85 -1.82 16.18
N LYS A 255 22.22 -2.00 14.92
CA LYS A 255 22.76 -0.88 14.10
C LYS A 255 21.71 0.21 13.91
N LEU A 256 20.46 -0.16 13.59
CA LEU A 256 19.37 0.81 13.45
C LEU A 256 19.06 1.52 14.76
N GLN A 257 19.06 0.79 15.89
CA GLN A 257 18.92 1.39 17.22
C GLN A 257 20.02 2.39 17.54
N ASN A 258 21.27 2.08 17.16
CA ASN A 258 22.41 2.98 17.38
C ASN A 258 22.30 4.26 16.53
N GLU A 259 21.85 4.16 15.27
CA GLU A 259 21.58 5.34 14.43
C GLU A 259 20.52 6.22 15.07
N LEU A 260 19.40 5.62 15.50
CA LEU A 260 18.31 6.34 16.18
C LEU A 260 18.77 7.01 17.49
N GLU A 261 19.61 6.35 18.29
CA GLU A 261 20.18 6.93 19.51
C GLU A 261 21.12 8.10 19.22
N GLN A 262 21.86 8.08 18.10
CA GLN A 262 22.76 9.17 17.72
C GLN A 262 22.02 10.38 17.16
N VAL A 263 20.93 10.17 16.40
CA VAL A 263 20.18 11.25 15.75
C VAL A 263 19.11 11.84 16.66
N VAL A 264 18.42 11.00 17.46
CA VAL A 264 17.23 11.40 18.22
C VAL A 264 17.50 11.53 19.71
N ASP A 265 18.44 10.74 20.27
CA ASP A 265 18.62 10.60 21.72
C ASP A 265 17.48 9.80 22.38
N LYS A 266 17.70 9.34 23.64
CA LYS A 266 16.71 8.57 24.42
C LYS A 266 15.76 9.43 25.26
N ASN A 267 15.87 10.73 25.21
CA ASN A 267 15.07 11.66 26.01
C ASN A 267 13.82 12.18 25.27
N ARG A 268 13.59 11.76 24.03
CA ARG A 268 12.40 12.13 23.26
C ARG A 268 12.03 11.05 22.24
N MET A 269 10.81 11.15 21.73
CA MET A 269 10.33 10.35 20.59
C MET A 269 10.88 10.89 19.25
N VAL A 270 10.87 10.04 18.22
CA VAL A 270 11.25 10.44 16.86
C VAL A 270 10.22 11.42 16.30
N GLU A 271 10.67 12.46 15.59
CA GLU A 271 9.85 13.39 14.84
C GLU A 271 10.06 13.22 13.32
N GLU A 272 9.12 13.70 12.50
CA GLU A 272 9.26 13.59 11.03
C GLU A 272 10.50 14.32 10.49
N SER A 273 10.93 15.39 11.16
CA SER A 273 12.16 16.11 10.83
C SER A 273 13.44 15.29 11.03
N ASP A 274 13.43 14.28 11.90
CA ASP A 274 14.61 13.44 12.13
C ASP A 274 14.81 12.44 10.97
N LEU A 275 13.74 12.11 10.25
CA LEU A 275 13.78 11.07 9.22
C LEU A 275 14.79 11.34 8.10
N GLU A 276 15.09 12.60 7.81
CA GLU A 276 16.06 12.98 6.77
C GLU A 276 17.49 12.57 7.13
N ASN A 277 17.78 12.35 8.41
CA ASN A 277 19.10 11.99 8.94
C ASN A 277 19.24 10.49 9.27
N LEU A 278 18.23 9.65 8.92
CA LEU A 278 18.21 8.23 9.23
C LEU A 278 18.54 7.38 7.96
N GLU A 279 19.80 7.40 7.56
CA GLU A 279 20.26 6.71 6.34
C GLU A 279 20.16 5.19 6.44
N TYR A 280 20.51 4.60 7.59
CA TYR A 280 20.46 3.17 7.79
C TYR A 280 19.01 2.65 7.83
N LEU A 281 18.10 3.44 8.40
CA LEU A 281 16.65 3.17 8.31
C LEU A 281 16.21 3.05 6.84
N ASP A 282 16.65 3.95 5.97
CA ASP A 282 16.32 3.90 4.54
C ASP A 282 16.91 2.66 3.85
N MET A 283 18.12 2.24 4.21
CA MET A 283 18.71 1.00 3.70
C MET A 283 17.91 -0.22 4.14
N VAL A 284 17.43 -0.27 5.39
CA VAL A 284 16.57 -1.33 5.93
C VAL A 284 15.25 -1.40 5.17
N ILE A 285 14.60 -0.27 4.91
CA ILE A 285 13.34 -0.20 4.15
C ILE A 285 13.54 -0.68 2.70
N LYS A 286 14.62 -0.25 2.04
CA LYS A 286 14.94 -0.70 0.67
C LYS A 286 15.16 -2.19 0.62
N GLU A 287 15.92 -2.75 1.56
CA GLU A 287 16.23 -4.18 1.59
C GLU A 287 14.99 -5.04 1.86
N SER A 288 14.14 -4.61 2.81
CA SER A 288 12.88 -5.30 3.02
C SER A 288 11.95 -5.21 1.80
N SER A 289 11.90 -4.04 1.14
CA SER A 289 11.09 -3.86 -0.08
C SER A 289 11.59 -4.74 -1.24
N ARG A 290 12.89 -5.05 -1.27
CA ARG A 290 13.50 -5.97 -2.24
C ARG A 290 13.10 -7.42 -1.97
N LEU A 291 13.23 -7.86 -0.71
CA LEU A 291 12.94 -9.25 -0.31
C LEU A 291 11.44 -9.51 -0.17
N HIS A 292 10.70 -8.58 0.37
CA HIS A 292 9.27 -8.72 0.69
C HIS A 292 8.43 -7.61 0.02
N PRO A 293 8.40 -7.58 -1.33
CA PRO A 293 7.55 -6.61 -2.03
C PRO A 293 6.09 -6.88 -1.68
N VAL A 294 5.42 -5.86 -1.14
CA VAL A 294 4.01 -5.96 -0.70
C VAL A 294 3.07 -6.30 -1.86
N ALA A 295 3.39 -5.83 -3.07
CA ALA A 295 2.69 -6.17 -4.30
C ALA A 295 3.66 -6.89 -5.27
N PRO A 296 3.89 -8.21 -5.11
CA PRO A 296 4.97 -8.93 -5.79
C PRO A 296 4.85 -9.00 -7.31
N LEU A 297 3.65 -8.83 -7.86
CA LEU A 297 3.38 -8.78 -9.30
C LEU A 297 2.94 -7.39 -9.78
N LEU A 298 3.00 -6.38 -8.91
CA LEU A 298 2.35 -5.08 -9.05
C LEU A 298 0.84 -5.23 -9.38
N ILE A 299 0.18 -4.12 -9.70
CA ILE A 299 -1.20 -4.17 -10.20
C ILE A 299 -1.12 -4.43 -11.71
N PRO A 300 -1.84 -5.43 -12.25
CA PRO A 300 -1.75 -5.79 -13.66
C PRO A 300 -1.99 -4.62 -14.60
N HIS A 301 -1.22 -4.57 -15.68
CA HIS A 301 -1.41 -3.64 -16.81
C HIS A 301 -2.10 -4.36 -17.98
N GLU A 302 -2.60 -3.59 -18.94
CA GLU A 302 -3.21 -4.11 -20.18
C GLU A 302 -2.75 -3.29 -21.37
N SER A 303 -2.39 -3.98 -22.49
CA SER A 303 -2.03 -3.31 -23.74
C SER A 303 -3.28 -2.73 -24.42
N ILE A 304 -3.20 -1.46 -24.85
CA ILE A 304 -4.31 -0.78 -25.53
C ILE A 304 -4.33 -1.01 -27.04
N GLU A 305 -3.24 -1.51 -27.59
CA GLU A 305 -3.02 -1.75 -29.03
C GLU A 305 -2.03 -2.89 -29.23
N ASP A 306 -1.95 -3.41 -30.47
CA ASP A 306 -0.89 -4.33 -30.88
C ASP A 306 0.44 -3.59 -30.87
N CYS A 307 1.50 -4.23 -30.38
CA CYS A 307 2.84 -3.65 -30.36
C CYS A 307 3.93 -4.71 -30.49
N GLU A 308 5.15 -4.25 -30.72
CA GLU A 308 6.35 -5.08 -30.71
C GLU A 308 7.28 -4.62 -29.57
N VAL A 309 7.73 -5.56 -28.75
CA VAL A 309 8.67 -5.31 -27.66
C VAL A 309 9.80 -6.32 -27.77
N ASP A 310 11.04 -5.85 -27.92
CA ASP A 310 12.24 -6.69 -28.08
C ASP A 310 12.10 -7.76 -29.20
N GLY A 311 11.43 -7.41 -30.32
CA GLY A 311 11.20 -8.32 -31.45
C GLY A 311 10.04 -9.31 -31.24
N PHE A 312 9.29 -9.21 -30.13
CA PHE A 312 8.11 -10.04 -29.87
C PHE A 312 6.83 -9.27 -30.12
N HIS A 313 5.96 -9.85 -30.96
CA HIS A 313 4.61 -9.30 -31.16
C HIS A 313 3.74 -9.53 -29.92
N ILE A 314 3.09 -8.47 -29.47
CA ILE A 314 2.19 -8.47 -28.32
C ILE A 314 0.81 -7.97 -28.79
N PRO A 315 -0.21 -8.83 -28.76
CA PRO A 315 -1.55 -8.42 -29.19
C PRO A 315 -2.21 -7.48 -28.19
N LYS A 316 -3.09 -6.63 -28.69
CA LYS A 316 -3.99 -5.80 -27.89
C LYS A 316 -4.76 -6.63 -26.86
N GLY A 317 -4.98 -6.08 -25.68
CA GLY A 317 -5.67 -6.77 -24.57
C GLY A 317 -4.81 -7.77 -23.83
N SER A 318 -3.50 -7.86 -24.15
CA SER A 318 -2.56 -8.66 -23.35
C SER A 318 -2.42 -8.09 -21.95
N ARG A 319 -2.54 -8.94 -20.93
CA ARG A 319 -2.22 -8.58 -19.54
C ARG A 319 -0.72 -8.61 -19.33
N LEU A 320 -0.21 -7.63 -18.59
CA LEU A 320 1.19 -7.55 -18.18
C LEU A 320 1.30 -7.59 -16.67
N LEU A 321 2.11 -8.51 -16.18
CA LEU A 321 2.52 -8.64 -14.78
C LEU A 321 4.00 -8.31 -14.68
N ILE A 322 4.37 -7.47 -13.72
CA ILE A 322 5.78 -7.16 -13.41
C ILE A 322 6.16 -7.93 -12.16
N ASN A 323 6.97 -8.96 -12.32
CA ASN A 323 7.38 -9.85 -11.24
C ASN A 323 8.54 -9.23 -10.44
N VAL A 324 8.19 -8.24 -9.60
CA VAL A 324 9.19 -7.54 -8.77
C VAL A 324 9.78 -8.45 -7.68
N TRP A 325 9.07 -9.52 -7.31
CA TRP A 325 9.58 -10.54 -6.40
C TRP A 325 10.81 -11.26 -6.99
N THR A 326 10.72 -11.70 -8.26
CA THR A 326 11.85 -12.33 -8.95
C THR A 326 12.96 -11.32 -9.22
N ILE A 327 12.63 -10.11 -9.68
CA ILE A 327 13.62 -9.05 -9.93
C ILE A 327 14.43 -8.75 -8.65
N GLY A 328 13.77 -8.70 -7.50
CA GLY A 328 14.41 -8.48 -6.20
C GLY A 328 15.31 -9.63 -5.75
N ARG A 329 15.24 -10.81 -6.40
CA ARG A 329 16.02 -12.02 -6.07
C ARG A 329 16.95 -12.49 -7.19
N ASP A 330 17.08 -11.68 -8.22
CA ASP A 330 17.93 -12.02 -9.38
C ASP A 330 19.42 -12.03 -8.97
N PRO A 331 20.11 -13.20 -9.05
CA PRO A 331 21.52 -13.34 -8.65
C PRO A 331 22.48 -12.57 -9.57
N ASP A 332 22.08 -12.23 -10.80
CA ASP A 332 22.87 -11.44 -11.73
C ASP A 332 22.94 -9.96 -11.30
N ILE A 333 22.00 -9.54 -10.44
CA ILE A 333 21.88 -8.16 -9.95
C ILE A 333 22.27 -8.06 -8.48
N TRP A 334 21.80 -9.02 -7.66
CA TRP A 334 21.91 -8.95 -6.21
C TRP A 334 22.84 -10.04 -5.68
N ILE A 335 23.99 -9.65 -5.14
CA ILE A 335 24.92 -10.60 -4.47
C ILE A 335 24.23 -11.16 -3.23
N GLU A 336 24.20 -12.48 -3.08
CA GLU A 336 23.48 -13.19 -2.00
C GLU A 336 22.01 -12.74 -1.91
N PRO A 337 21.21 -12.96 -2.98
CA PRO A 337 19.89 -12.35 -3.13
C PRO A 337 18.89 -12.72 -2.02
N GLU A 338 19.03 -13.90 -1.40
CA GLU A 338 18.14 -14.38 -0.34
C GLU A 338 18.53 -13.87 1.05
N LYS A 339 19.67 -13.20 1.20
CA LYS A 339 20.09 -12.66 2.49
C LYS A 339 19.57 -11.23 2.69
N PHE A 340 19.03 -10.98 3.88
CA PHE A 340 18.67 -9.63 4.32
C PHE A 340 19.93 -8.86 4.73
N LYS A 341 20.36 -7.94 3.89
CA LYS A 341 21.61 -7.18 4.03
C LYS A 341 21.43 -5.73 3.62
N PRO A 342 20.95 -4.86 4.51
CA PRO A 342 20.74 -3.44 4.23
C PRO A 342 21.97 -2.71 3.67
N GLU A 343 23.17 -3.12 4.08
CA GLU A 343 24.44 -2.53 3.67
C GLU A 343 24.72 -2.63 2.16
N ARG A 344 23.96 -3.46 1.40
CA ARG A 344 24.05 -3.47 -0.08
C ARG A 344 23.62 -2.14 -0.70
N PHE A 345 22.85 -1.33 0.03
CA PHE A 345 22.44 0.00 -0.40
C PHE A 345 23.38 1.11 0.06
N GLN A 346 24.44 0.81 0.80
CA GLN A 346 25.42 1.81 1.23
C GLN A 346 26.14 2.38 0.02
N GLY A 347 26.05 3.70 -0.16
CA GLY A 347 26.59 4.40 -1.33
C GLY A 347 25.87 4.12 -2.66
N SER A 348 24.80 3.32 -2.65
CA SER A 348 23.99 3.02 -3.83
C SER A 348 23.06 4.19 -4.18
N LYS A 349 22.90 4.45 -5.49
CA LYS A 349 21.94 5.44 -6.01
C LYS A 349 20.53 4.89 -6.18
N ILE A 350 20.33 3.58 -5.96
CA ILE A 350 19.02 2.94 -6.10
C ILE A 350 18.05 3.53 -5.07
N ASP A 351 16.94 4.06 -5.56
CA ASP A 351 15.85 4.63 -4.75
C ASP A 351 14.52 3.88 -4.98
N LEU A 352 13.51 4.19 -4.19
CA LEU A 352 12.18 3.58 -4.27
C LEU A 352 11.22 4.31 -5.23
N ARG A 353 11.72 5.28 -6.02
CA ARG A 353 10.88 6.21 -6.81
C ARG A 353 10.58 5.70 -8.23
N GLY A 354 10.92 4.44 -8.53
CA GLY A 354 10.62 3.81 -9.82
C GLY A 354 11.53 4.25 -10.96
N ARG A 355 12.73 4.79 -10.66
CA ARG A 355 13.75 5.16 -11.66
C ARG A 355 14.77 4.06 -11.88
N HIS A 356 14.87 3.14 -10.94
CA HIS A 356 15.78 2.00 -10.90
C HIS A 356 14.96 0.72 -10.99
N PHE A 357 15.02 0.05 -12.14
CA PHE A 357 14.16 -1.09 -12.45
C PHE A 357 14.56 -2.36 -11.69
N GLU A 358 15.67 -2.35 -11.01
CA GLU A 358 16.10 -3.39 -10.06
C GLU A 358 15.24 -3.40 -8.77
N LEU A 359 14.59 -2.26 -8.44
CA LEU A 359 13.83 -2.10 -7.20
C LEU A 359 12.57 -1.24 -7.43
N LEU A 360 11.41 -1.87 -7.56
CA LEU A 360 10.15 -1.25 -7.98
C LEU A 360 8.98 -1.49 -7.00
N PRO A 361 9.10 -1.26 -5.69
CA PRO A 361 8.02 -1.54 -4.75
C PRO A 361 6.78 -0.66 -4.99
N PHE A 362 6.94 0.51 -5.60
CA PHE A 362 5.87 1.46 -5.95
C PHE A 362 5.56 1.51 -7.45
N GLY A 363 6.09 0.54 -8.22
CA GLY A 363 5.98 0.56 -9.68
C GLY A 363 6.78 1.70 -10.32
N SER A 364 6.54 1.96 -11.61
CA SER A 364 7.20 3.00 -12.40
C SER A 364 6.25 3.58 -13.44
N GLY A 365 6.67 4.66 -14.12
CA GLY A 365 5.95 5.27 -15.23
C GLY A 365 4.65 5.94 -14.81
N ARG A 366 3.71 6.02 -15.77
CA ARG A 366 2.42 6.73 -15.61
C ARG A 366 1.58 6.17 -14.47
N ARG A 367 1.65 4.87 -14.21
CA ARG A 367 0.88 4.14 -13.19
C ARG A 367 1.64 3.91 -11.89
N SER A 368 2.78 4.59 -11.68
CA SER A 368 3.48 4.56 -10.39
C SER A 368 2.55 4.96 -9.23
N CYS A 369 2.81 4.46 -8.04
CA CYS A 369 2.00 4.72 -6.85
C CYS A 369 1.87 6.23 -6.56
N PRO A 370 0.65 6.78 -6.49
CA PRO A 370 0.46 8.19 -6.15
C PRO A 370 0.73 8.49 -4.67
N GLY A 371 0.56 7.47 -3.81
CA GLY A 371 0.76 7.57 -2.37
C GLY A 371 2.18 7.31 -1.89
N LEU A 372 3.18 7.22 -2.80
CA LEU A 372 4.56 6.89 -2.45
C LEU A 372 5.10 7.75 -1.30
N GLN A 373 4.95 9.08 -1.39
CA GLN A 373 5.47 9.98 -0.37
C GLN A 373 4.79 9.77 0.99
N LEU A 374 3.46 9.67 1.01
CA LEU A 374 2.69 9.40 2.22
C LEU A 374 3.04 8.03 2.83
N GLY A 375 3.11 7.00 1.98
CA GLY A 375 3.46 5.64 2.40
C GLY A 375 4.86 5.57 3.02
N LEU A 376 5.86 6.14 2.36
CA LEU A 376 7.23 6.17 2.88
C LEU A 376 7.33 6.96 4.19
N THR A 377 6.70 8.15 4.28
CA THR A 377 6.68 8.93 5.53
C THR A 377 6.07 8.10 6.67
N THR A 378 4.94 7.43 6.43
CA THR A 378 4.28 6.60 7.44
C THR A 378 5.15 5.42 7.85
N VAL A 379 5.70 4.66 6.88
CA VAL A 379 6.54 3.49 7.17
C VAL A 379 7.79 3.89 7.96
N ARG A 380 8.51 4.92 7.51
CA ARG A 380 9.72 5.43 8.18
C ARG A 380 9.43 5.85 9.61
N LEU A 381 8.38 6.64 9.81
CA LEU A 381 8.05 7.20 11.12
C LEU A 381 7.59 6.11 12.10
N VAL A 382 6.68 5.22 11.68
CA VAL A 382 6.18 4.14 12.55
C VAL A 382 7.29 3.16 12.90
N LEU A 383 8.10 2.75 11.92
CA LEU A 383 9.21 1.84 12.15
C LEU A 383 10.26 2.46 13.09
N ALA A 384 10.65 3.72 12.85
CA ALA A 384 11.58 4.43 13.70
C ALA A 384 11.08 4.48 15.15
N GLN A 385 9.79 4.79 15.37
CA GLN A 385 9.22 4.80 16.73
C GLN A 385 9.26 3.43 17.39
N LEU A 386 8.85 2.37 16.71
CA LEU A 386 8.81 1.02 17.27
C LEU A 386 10.20 0.51 17.64
N VAL A 387 11.22 0.85 16.85
CA VAL A 387 12.62 0.43 17.10
C VAL A 387 13.30 1.34 18.15
N HIS A 388 12.97 2.62 18.16
CA HIS A 388 13.54 3.59 19.09
C HIS A 388 12.98 3.45 20.50
N CYS A 389 11.67 3.27 20.62
CA CYS A 389 10.99 3.24 21.90
C CYS A 389 11.05 1.89 22.61
N PHE A 390 11.31 0.80 21.90
CA PHE A 390 11.21 -0.54 22.48
C PHE A 390 12.35 -1.47 22.10
N ASP A 391 12.78 -2.30 23.07
CA ASP A 391 13.38 -3.59 22.82
C ASP A 391 12.26 -4.63 22.76
N TRP A 392 12.39 -5.57 21.84
CA TRP A 392 11.38 -6.58 21.57
C TRP A 392 11.89 -7.96 21.91
N GLU A 393 11.19 -8.66 22.80
CA GLU A 393 11.52 -10.04 23.15
C GLU A 393 10.54 -11.02 22.48
N LEU A 394 11.09 -12.13 22.02
CA LEU A 394 10.31 -13.23 21.49
C LEU A 394 9.71 -14.05 22.66
N PRO A 395 8.43 -14.44 22.58
CA PRO A 395 7.78 -15.18 23.64
C PRO A 395 8.22 -16.64 23.71
N ASN A 396 7.97 -17.29 24.84
CA ASN A 396 8.06 -18.76 24.97
C ASN A 396 9.41 -19.38 24.62
N GLY A 397 10.52 -18.67 24.77
CA GLY A 397 11.85 -19.15 24.42
C GLY A 397 12.13 -19.28 22.93
N MET A 398 11.29 -18.68 22.08
CA MET A 398 11.54 -18.59 20.63
C MET A 398 12.87 -17.89 20.35
N THR A 399 13.55 -18.36 19.32
CA THR A 399 14.76 -17.72 18.77
C THR A 399 14.42 -16.93 17.50
N PRO A 400 15.30 -16.03 17.04
CA PRO A 400 15.11 -15.32 15.77
C PRO A 400 14.81 -16.22 14.56
N LYS A 401 15.29 -17.45 14.55
CA LYS A 401 15.07 -18.43 13.47
C LYS A 401 13.67 -19.03 13.47
N ASP A 402 12.96 -18.96 14.59
CA ASP A 402 11.63 -19.54 14.76
C ASP A 402 10.52 -18.61 14.26
N ILE A 403 10.86 -17.36 13.87
CA ILE A 403 9.90 -16.41 13.29
C ILE A 403 9.46 -16.94 11.94
N ASP A 404 8.16 -17.19 11.81
CA ASP A 404 7.55 -17.64 10.56
C ASP A 404 7.54 -16.52 9.52
N MET A 405 8.19 -16.76 8.38
CA MET A 405 8.29 -15.84 7.24
C MET A 405 7.43 -16.31 6.06
N THR A 406 6.50 -17.23 6.30
CA THR A 406 5.62 -17.76 5.25
C THR A 406 4.72 -16.63 4.71
N GLU A 407 4.74 -16.49 3.38
CA GLU A 407 3.93 -15.52 2.64
C GLU A 407 2.49 -16.03 2.49
N LYS A 408 1.52 -15.15 2.75
CA LYS A 408 0.13 -15.38 2.42
C LYS A 408 -0.16 -14.74 1.06
N PHE A 409 -0.54 -15.58 0.09
CA PHE A 409 -0.87 -15.13 -1.25
C PHE A 409 -2.04 -14.12 -1.26
N GLY A 410 -1.92 -13.06 -2.07
CA GLY A 410 -2.94 -12.03 -2.27
C GLY A 410 -2.41 -10.89 -3.16
N LEU A 411 -3.26 -9.91 -3.43
CA LEU A 411 -2.84 -8.66 -4.08
C LEU A 411 -1.80 -7.94 -3.21
N VAL A 412 -2.01 -7.99 -1.90
CA VAL A 412 -1.07 -7.60 -0.85
C VAL A 412 -0.55 -8.86 -0.18
N THR A 413 0.75 -9.11 -0.26
CA THR A 413 1.41 -10.29 0.31
C THR A 413 1.80 -10.02 1.77
N THR A 414 1.01 -10.55 2.68
CA THR A 414 1.24 -10.46 4.14
C THR A 414 1.95 -11.72 4.64
N ARG A 415 2.46 -11.69 5.87
CA ARG A 415 2.88 -12.91 6.57
C ARG A 415 1.65 -13.70 7.03
N VAL A 416 1.79 -15.02 7.12
CA VAL A 416 0.73 -15.93 7.62
C VAL A 416 0.50 -15.71 9.11
N GLN A 417 1.57 -15.63 9.89
CA GLN A 417 1.50 -15.49 11.34
C GLN A 417 1.81 -14.05 11.79
N HIS A 418 1.01 -13.55 12.72
CA HIS A 418 1.26 -12.27 13.36
C HIS A 418 2.51 -12.28 14.25
N LEU A 419 3.19 -11.15 14.36
CA LEU A 419 4.24 -10.92 15.36
C LEU A 419 3.62 -10.72 16.72
N ARG A 420 3.87 -11.68 17.63
CA ARG A 420 3.53 -11.58 19.04
C ARG A 420 4.79 -11.41 19.84
N LEU A 421 4.95 -10.27 20.51
CA LEU A 421 6.20 -9.84 21.11
C LEU A 421 5.94 -9.30 22.53
N ILE A 422 7.00 -9.33 23.35
CA ILE A 422 7.00 -8.71 24.69
C ILE A 422 7.79 -7.41 24.59
N PRO A 423 7.16 -6.23 24.84
CA PRO A 423 7.84 -4.96 24.73
C PRO A 423 8.64 -4.63 26.00
N LYS A 424 9.82 -4.03 25.83
CA LYS A 424 10.59 -3.38 26.89
C LYS A 424 10.87 -1.94 26.49
N TYR A 425 10.33 -1.01 27.26
CA TYR A 425 10.50 0.42 26.98
C TYR A 425 11.94 0.88 27.19
N ARG A 426 12.49 1.65 26.24
CA ARG A 426 13.91 2.05 26.19
C ARG A 426 14.17 3.50 26.52
N LEU A 427 13.17 4.39 26.39
CA LEU A 427 13.37 5.82 26.56
C LEU A 427 13.35 6.21 28.05
N HIS A 428 13.95 7.35 28.35
CA HIS A 428 14.06 7.91 29.70
C HIS A 428 12.91 8.88 30.06
N ILE A 429 11.87 8.95 29.21
CA ILE A 429 10.69 9.82 29.34
C ILE A 429 9.46 9.06 29.82
#